data_a21de97e1db7c3b16fc04dacb078c683
#
_entry.id   a21de97e1db7c3b16fc04dacb078c683
#
_cell.length_a   1.000
_cell.length_b   1.000
_cell.length_c   1.000
_cell.angle_alpha   90.00
_cell.angle_beta   90.00
_cell.angle_gamma   90.00
#
_symmetry.space_group_name_H-M   'P 1'
#
loop_
_entity.id
_entity.type
_entity.pdbx_description
1 polymer ?
#
loop_
_entity_poly.entity_id
_entity_poly.type
_entity_poly.pdbx_seq_one_letter_code
_entity_poly.pdbx_strand_id
1 'polypeptide(L)'
;IKSSAASDVYKRQTTGFGEFQKVAVPKEMSNQLSTNLILSHCTAAGEPYADEIVRGMMLLRANALCGGVSGVRPILVEMLLEMLNKGVTPVVPQKGSLGSSGDLAPLAHMTLPMLGKGEAMYEGVKMPGAEAMAKAGIKTLDTLVSKEGLGMTNGTCAMTSVGALALYDTICAAQLGDVIASMSFEGLTGLRNAFDPRIHQVRGQKGQMLVAANMRKLLDGSEILDNCQKDRVQDAYALRCIPQLHGACRDALDYVREKVEIELNAVTDNPLMFLDDEAVISGGNFHGEPMALPFDFLGIAASELADASERRTERMVNPALSNGLTAFLTTQAGVNSGFMIVQYAAASMVSENK
;
A
#
# COMPACT_ATOMS: atom_id res chain seq x y z
N ILE A 1 28.84 29.46 12.54
CA ILE A 1 29.23 28.39 11.60
C ILE A 1 29.50 29.04 10.25
N LYS A 2 30.79 29.15 9.88
CA LYS A 2 31.23 29.64 8.56
C LYS A 2 31.70 28.44 7.73
N SER A 3 30.78 27.50 7.44
CA SER A 3 31.08 26.40 6.53
C SER A 3 30.38 26.60 5.19
N SER A 4 30.89 26.00 4.12
CA SER A 4 30.22 25.96 2.83
C SER A 4 28.84 25.28 2.94
N ALA A 5 28.71 24.28 3.83
CA ALA A 5 27.47 23.62 4.16
C ALA A 5 26.42 24.58 4.74
N ALA A 6 26.81 25.46 5.67
CA ALA A 6 25.91 26.51 6.15
C ALA A 6 25.48 27.47 5.04
N SER A 7 26.36 27.75 4.05
CA SER A 7 25.99 28.59 2.89
C SER A 7 24.96 27.92 1.96
N ASP A 8 24.97 26.60 1.84
CA ASP A 8 24.03 25.85 1.02
C ASP A 8 22.67 25.65 1.71
N VAL A 9 22.67 25.48 3.06
CA VAL A 9 21.44 25.61 3.88
C VAL A 9 20.87 27.01 3.73
N TYR A 10 21.71 28.04 3.79
CA TYR A 10 21.30 29.41 3.61
C TYR A 10 20.69 29.67 2.22
N LYS A 11 21.27 29.12 1.14
CA LYS A 11 20.75 29.27 -0.22
C LYS A 11 19.33 28.70 -0.37
N ARG A 12 19.00 27.57 0.29
CA ARG A 12 17.66 26.97 0.21
C ARG A 12 16.65 27.50 1.24
N GLN A 13 17.11 28.20 2.27
CA GLN A 13 16.23 28.94 3.18
C GLN A 13 15.89 30.35 2.64
N THR A 14 16.66 30.83 1.69
CA THR A 14 16.60 32.21 1.15
C THR A 14 16.29 32.26 -0.34
N THR A 15 15.89 31.16 -0.96
CA THR A 15 15.41 31.11 -2.36
C THR A 15 14.05 30.42 -2.43
N GLY A 16 13.31 30.66 -3.49
CA GLY A 16 12.12 29.90 -3.83
C GLY A 16 12.43 28.43 -4.15
N PHE A 17 11.42 27.65 -4.42
CA PHE A 17 11.49 26.22 -4.75
C PHE A 17 11.31 25.95 -6.23
N GLY A 18 11.80 24.82 -6.73
CA GLY A 18 11.65 24.39 -8.12
C GLY A 18 12.18 25.44 -9.10
N GLU A 19 11.36 25.94 -10.01
CA GLU A 19 11.73 26.96 -10.98
C GLU A 19 12.23 28.25 -10.31
N PHE A 20 11.72 28.57 -9.12
CA PHE A 20 12.13 29.76 -8.36
C PHE A 20 13.41 29.55 -7.52
N GLN A 21 14.16 28.48 -7.71
CA GLN A 21 15.37 28.16 -6.95
C GLN A 21 16.48 29.25 -7.05
N LYS A 22 16.41 30.13 -8.05
CA LYS A 22 17.34 31.25 -8.25
C LYS A 22 16.79 32.58 -7.73
N VAL A 23 15.54 32.61 -7.28
CA VAL A 23 14.90 33.83 -6.77
C VAL A 23 15.22 33.96 -5.29
N ALA A 24 15.99 34.97 -4.92
CA ALA A 24 16.33 35.25 -3.53
C ALA A 24 15.09 35.71 -2.73
N VAL A 25 14.90 35.14 -1.55
CA VAL A 25 13.85 35.50 -0.61
C VAL A 25 14.52 36.11 0.64
N PRO A 26 14.08 37.27 1.13
CA PRO A 26 14.60 37.85 2.37
C PRO A 26 14.46 36.88 3.54
N LYS A 27 15.46 36.84 4.42
CA LYS A 27 15.51 35.91 5.57
C LYS A 27 14.27 36.07 6.46
N GLU A 28 13.78 37.27 6.62
CA GLU A 28 12.61 37.63 7.41
C GLU A 28 11.30 36.98 6.85
N MET A 29 11.30 36.66 5.55
CA MET A 29 10.17 36.02 4.88
C MET A 29 10.28 34.50 4.80
N SER A 30 11.34 33.88 5.34
CA SER A 30 11.57 32.43 5.22
C SER A 30 10.47 31.59 5.87
N ASN A 31 9.94 32.04 7.00
CA ASN A 31 8.83 31.37 7.69
C ASN A 31 7.53 31.47 6.91
N GLN A 32 7.27 32.65 6.30
CA GLN A 32 6.13 32.84 5.43
C GLN A 32 6.24 31.96 4.17
N LEU A 33 7.44 31.88 3.57
CA LEU A 33 7.70 30.99 2.43
C LEU A 33 7.39 29.54 2.79
N SER A 34 7.83 29.07 3.96
CA SER A 34 7.61 27.70 4.45
C SER A 34 6.11 27.40 4.65
N THR A 35 5.37 28.33 5.24
CA THR A 35 3.91 28.20 5.41
C THR A 35 3.18 28.29 4.07
N ASN A 36 3.56 29.22 3.19
CA ASN A 36 2.97 29.37 1.86
C ASN A 36 3.20 28.14 0.97
N LEU A 37 4.29 27.40 1.18
CA LEU A 37 4.52 26.13 0.49
C LEU A 37 3.38 25.15 0.77
N ILE A 38 3.02 24.96 2.03
CA ILE A 38 1.88 24.10 2.40
C ILE A 38 0.59 24.58 1.75
N LEU A 39 0.30 25.89 1.86
CA LEU A 39 -0.95 26.47 1.33
C LEU A 39 -1.07 26.38 -0.19
N SER A 40 0.04 26.48 -0.91
CA SER A 40 0.04 26.38 -2.37
C SER A 40 0.02 24.93 -2.89
N HIS A 41 0.41 23.96 -2.05
CA HIS A 41 0.50 22.53 -2.43
C HIS A 41 -0.71 21.71 -2.00
N CYS A 42 -1.60 22.24 -1.15
CA CYS A 42 -2.84 21.56 -0.74
C CYS A 42 -3.92 21.64 -1.83
N THR A 43 -3.64 21.06 -2.98
CA THR A 43 -4.47 21.11 -4.20
C THR A 43 -5.03 19.75 -4.61
N ALA A 44 -4.96 18.74 -3.73
CA ALA A 44 -5.53 17.44 -3.98
C ALA A 44 -7.06 17.50 -4.06
N ALA A 45 -7.67 16.56 -4.79
CA ALA A 45 -9.09 16.50 -5.09
C ALA A 45 -9.64 15.07 -4.97
N GLY A 46 -10.95 14.93 -5.08
CA GLY A 46 -11.66 13.64 -5.00
C GLY A 46 -12.08 13.28 -3.58
N GLU A 47 -12.48 12.04 -3.40
CA GLU A 47 -12.87 11.52 -2.10
C GLU A 47 -11.66 11.47 -1.14
N PRO A 48 -11.87 11.63 0.17
CA PRO A 48 -10.78 11.51 1.13
C PRO A 48 -10.28 10.06 1.23
N TYR A 49 -9.00 9.92 1.58
CA TYR A 49 -8.47 8.63 2.03
C TYR A 49 -9.14 8.17 3.32
N ALA A 50 -9.21 6.85 3.53
CA ALA A 50 -9.61 6.27 4.81
C ALA A 50 -8.65 6.71 5.94
N ASP A 51 -9.18 6.84 7.15
CA ASP A 51 -8.43 7.32 8.31
C ASP A 51 -7.16 6.50 8.57
N GLU A 52 -7.20 5.19 8.40
CA GLU A 52 -6.04 4.31 8.59
C GLU A 52 -4.88 4.64 7.65
N ILE A 53 -5.18 5.00 6.39
CA ILE A 53 -4.18 5.41 5.40
C ILE A 53 -3.52 6.73 5.83
N VAL A 54 -4.33 7.72 6.23
CA VAL A 54 -3.81 9.03 6.65
C VAL A 54 -3.00 8.91 7.95
N ARG A 55 -3.44 8.08 8.88
CA ARG A 55 -2.68 7.76 10.09
C ARG A 55 -1.34 7.09 9.77
N GLY A 56 -1.31 6.20 8.77
CA GLY A 56 -0.07 5.65 8.22
C GLY A 56 0.85 6.73 7.65
N MET A 57 0.32 7.67 6.86
CA MET A 57 1.09 8.82 6.35
C MET A 57 1.73 9.64 7.47
N MET A 58 0.96 9.94 8.53
CA MET A 58 1.45 10.69 9.70
C MET A 58 2.56 9.95 10.42
N LEU A 59 2.39 8.63 10.65
CA LEU A 59 3.38 7.79 11.30
C LEU A 59 4.67 7.72 10.48
N LEU A 60 4.57 7.49 9.18
CA LEU A 60 5.72 7.42 8.27
C LEU A 60 6.46 8.76 8.20
N ARG A 61 5.72 9.89 8.16
CA ARG A 61 6.35 11.21 8.19
C ARG A 61 7.09 11.45 9.50
N ALA A 62 6.46 11.12 10.64
CA ALA A 62 7.12 11.21 11.95
C ALA A 62 8.39 10.34 12.00
N ASN A 63 8.32 9.09 11.53
CA ASN A 63 9.45 8.18 11.48
C ASN A 63 10.61 8.73 10.62
N ALA A 64 10.31 9.19 9.41
CA ALA A 64 11.31 9.79 8.52
C ALA A 64 12.01 11.02 9.15
N LEU A 65 11.24 11.88 9.83
CA LEU A 65 11.79 13.06 10.53
C LEU A 65 12.63 12.67 11.76
N CYS A 66 12.29 11.57 12.44
CA CYS A 66 13.08 11.02 13.56
C CYS A 66 14.49 10.56 13.14
N GLY A 67 14.75 10.36 11.85
CA GLY A 67 16.10 10.11 11.32
C GLY A 67 17.08 11.25 11.60
N GLY A 68 16.61 12.43 12.04
CA GLY A 68 17.43 13.55 12.52
C GLY A 68 18.17 14.35 11.45
N VAL A 69 18.02 13.97 10.17
CA VAL A 69 18.74 14.61 9.05
C VAL A 69 17.83 15.53 8.19
N SER A 70 16.59 15.74 8.58
CA SER A 70 15.67 16.62 7.84
C SER A 70 15.77 18.10 8.21
N GLY A 71 16.43 18.44 9.33
CA GLY A 71 16.64 19.82 9.78
C GLY A 71 15.33 20.54 10.12
N VAL A 72 14.42 19.86 10.81
CA VAL A 72 13.14 20.37 11.33
C VAL A 72 13.14 20.37 12.86
N ARG A 73 12.27 21.18 13.46
CA ARG A 73 12.12 21.20 14.92
C ARG A 73 11.41 19.92 15.43
N PRO A 74 11.79 19.38 16.60
CA PRO A 74 11.12 18.21 17.20
C PRO A 74 9.61 18.37 17.37
N ILE A 75 9.12 19.59 17.58
CA ILE A 75 7.69 19.90 17.77
C ILE A 75 6.82 19.36 16.62
N LEU A 76 7.33 19.22 15.39
CA LEU A 76 6.57 18.66 14.27
C LEU A 76 6.31 17.17 14.47
N VAL A 77 7.32 16.43 14.92
CA VAL A 77 7.20 15.01 15.25
C VAL A 77 6.27 14.82 16.45
N GLU A 78 6.49 15.60 17.51
CA GLU A 78 5.67 15.57 18.72
C GLU A 78 4.20 15.82 18.41
N MET A 79 3.91 16.80 17.55
CA MET A 79 2.55 17.12 17.14
C MET A 79 1.90 16.02 16.28
N LEU A 80 2.63 15.42 15.33
CA LEU A 80 2.14 14.27 14.57
C LEU A 80 1.78 13.11 15.49
N LEU A 81 2.65 12.81 16.47
CA LEU A 81 2.38 11.75 17.46
C LEU A 81 1.23 12.11 18.39
N GLU A 82 1.10 13.36 18.80
CA GLU A 82 -0.01 13.82 19.63
C GLU A 82 -1.36 13.71 18.88
N MET A 83 -1.41 14.13 17.62
CA MET A 83 -2.59 13.96 16.75
C MET A 83 -2.95 12.48 16.60
N LEU A 84 -1.96 11.59 16.33
CA LEU A 84 -2.17 10.15 16.25
C LEU A 84 -2.75 9.58 17.55
N ASN A 85 -2.19 9.96 18.70
CA ASN A 85 -2.59 9.44 20.01
C ASN A 85 -3.99 9.95 20.44
N LYS A 86 -4.33 11.17 20.07
CA LYS A 86 -5.62 11.79 20.39
C LYS A 86 -6.68 11.59 19.32
N GLY A 87 -6.38 10.88 18.23
CA GLY A 87 -7.35 10.53 17.19
C GLY A 87 -7.76 11.70 16.28
N VAL A 88 -6.90 12.71 16.11
CA VAL A 88 -7.09 13.76 15.10
C VAL A 88 -6.48 13.31 13.78
N THR A 89 -7.33 13.04 12.79
CA THR A 89 -6.88 12.56 11.48
C THR A 89 -7.18 13.62 10.41
N PRO A 90 -6.16 14.21 9.75
CA PRO A 90 -6.38 15.17 8.66
C PRO A 90 -7.23 14.59 7.52
N VAL A 91 -8.05 15.40 6.89
CA VAL A 91 -8.78 15.02 5.67
C VAL A 91 -7.87 15.24 4.48
N VAL A 92 -7.50 14.14 3.81
CA VAL A 92 -6.57 14.14 2.68
C VAL A 92 -7.27 13.54 1.45
N PRO A 93 -7.51 14.33 0.38
CA PRO A 93 -8.10 13.81 -0.86
C PRO A 93 -7.15 12.86 -1.62
N GLN A 94 -7.73 11.89 -2.34
CA GLN A 94 -6.99 10.77 -2.94
C GLN A 94 -6.21 11.14 -4.22
N LYS A 95 -6.57 12.22 -4.92
CA LYS A 95 -6.01 12.57 -6.24
C LYS A 95 -5.18 13.84 -6.15
N GLY A 96 -3.90 13.79 -6.55
CA GLY A 96 -3.04 14.99 -6.57
C GLY A 96 -1.55 14.70 -6.41
N SER A 97 -1.13 13.51 -6.02
CA SER A 97 0.28 13.13 -6.03
C SER A 97 0.72 12.71 -7.44
N LEU A 98 1.94 13.12 -7.84
CA LEU A 98 2.62 12.69 -9.05
C LEU A 98 3.82 11.78 -8.74
N GLY A 99 4.37 11.85 -7.54
CA GLY A 99 5.47 10.99 -7.07
C GLY A 99 6.88 11.44 -7.47
N SER A 100 7.06 12.35 -8.41
CA SER A 100 8.39 12.78 -8.89
C SER A 100 9.15 13.65 -7.89
N SER A 101 8.45 14.39 -7.04
CA SER A 101 9.00 15.12 -5.88
C SER A 101 8.43 14.60 -4.56
N GLY A 102 8.02 13.34 -4.57
CA GLY A 102 7.23 12.72 -3.51
C GLY A 102 5.75 13.12 -3.55
N ASP A 103 5.07 12.90 -2.46
CA ASP A 103 3.63 13.05 -2.30
C ASP A 103 3.23 14.46 -1.85
N LEU A 104 3.64 15.50 -2.58
CA LEU A 104 3.54 16.90 -2.15
C LEU A 104 2.14 17.30 -1.72
N ALA A 105 1.13 17.08 -2.57
CA ALA A 105 -0.24 17.51 -2.29
C ALA A 105 -0.89 16.75 -1.11
N PRO A 106 -0.87 15.41 -1.03
CA PRO A 106 -1.38 14.69 0.13
C PRO A 106 -0.71 15.10 1.44
N LEU A 107 0.61 15.23 1.44
CA LEU A 107 1.35 15.62 2.65
C LEU A 107 1.13 17.08 3.03
N ALA A 108 0.87 17.97 2.07
CA ALA A 108 0.43 19.34 2.36
C ALA A 108 -0.94 19.34 3.06
N HIS A 109 -1.93 18.59 2.56
CA HIS A 109 -3.22 18.43 3.23
C HIS A 109 -3.08 17.85 4.63
N MET A 110 -2.24 16.82 4.82
CA MET A 110 -1.94 16.24 6.12
C MET A 110 -1.41 17.27 7.13
N THR A 111 -0.67 18.27 6.65
CA THR A 111 -0.02 19.29 7.50
C THR A 111 -0.97 20.43 7.88
N LEU A 112 -2.06 20.68 7.12
CA LEU A 112 -2.96 21.83 7.34
C LEU A 112 -3.50 21.94 8.77
N PRO A 113 -4.02 20.87 9.44
CA PRO A 113 -4.53 20.98 10.80
C PRO A 113 -3.49 21.45 11.82
N MET A 114 -2.21 21.12 11.62
CA MET A 114 -1.13 21.62 12.48
C MET A 114 -1.01 23.14 12.48
N LEU A 115 -1.45 23.78 11.40
CA LEU A 115 -1.54 25.24 11.24
C LEU A 115 -2.95 25.80 11.52
N GLY A 116 -3.85 24.98 12.09
CA GLY A 116 -5.25 25.36 12.32
C GLY A 116 -6.04 25.58 11.03
N LYS A 117 -5.65 24.95 9.94
CA LYS A 117 -6.27 25.07 8.61
C LYS A 117 -6.80 23.73 8.13
N GLY A 118 -7.46 23.72 6.95
CA GLY A 118 -8.02 22.51 6.37
C GLY A 118 -9.10 21.88 7.23
N GLU A 119 -9.30 20.58 7.06
CA GLU A 119 -10.30 19.78 7.78
C GLU A 119 -9.62 18.56 8.42
N ALA A 120 -10.23 18.05 9.49
CA ALA A 120 -9.82 16.82 10.15
C ALA A 120 -11.03 16.02 10.65
N MET A 121 -10.85 14.72 10.77
CA MET A 121 -11.75 13.82 11.50
C MET A 121 -11.36 13.82 12.97
N TYR A 122 -12.32 13.99 13.85
CA TYR A 122 -12.15 13.82 15.29
C TYR A 122 -13.41 13.20 15.88
N GLU A 123 -13.28 12.13 16.66
CA GLU A 123 -14.40 11.34 17.20
C GLU A 123 -15.46 10.95 16.16
N GLY A 124 -15.00 10.59 14.93
CA GLY A 124 -15.87 10.18 13.82
C GLY A 124 -16.59 11.34 13.11
N VAL A 125 -16.32 12.60 13.47
CA VAL A 125 -16.93 13.77 12.86
C VAL A 125 -15.91 14.59 12.08
N LYS A 126 -16.25 14.93 10.84
CA LYS A 126 -15.45 15.84 10.00
C LYS A 126 -15.71 17.29 10.44
N MET A 127 -14.66 18.05 10.70
CA MET A 127 -14.75 19.44 11.15
C MET A 127 -13.52 20.26 10.68
N PRO A 128 -13.55 21.61 10.82
CA PRO A 128 -12.37 22.45 10.56
C PRO A 128 -11.17 22.01 11.41
N GLY A 129 -9.97 22.03 10.82
CA GLY A 129 -8.73 21.58 11.49
C GLY A 129 -8.46 22.29 12.81
N ALA A 130 -8.67 23.62 12.87
CA ALA A 130 -8.54 24.37 14.12
C ALA A 130 -9.49 23.88 15.24
N GLU A 131 -10.73 23.53 14.88
CA GLU A 131 -11.74 23.02 15.82
C GLU A 131 -11.38 21.63 16.33
N ALA A 132 -10.97 20.73 15.43
CA ALA A 132 -10.52 19.37 15.78
C ALA A 132 -9.32 19.41 16.74
N MET A 133 -8.31 20.24 16.42
CA MET A 133 -7.13 20.42 17.27
C MET A 133 -7.51 20.99 18.65
N ALA A 134 -8.37 22.00 18.69
CA ALA A 134 -8.81 22.61 19.96
C ALA A 134 -9.61 21.61 20.82
N LYS A 135 -10.54 20.85 20.23
CA LYS A 135 -11.31 19.81 20.94
C LYS A 135 -10.42 18.70 21.49
N ALA A 136 -9.39 18.32 20.76
CA ALA A 136 -8.39 17.37 21.20
C ALA A 136 -7.38 17.95 22.22
N GLY A 137 -7.45 19.25 22.53
CA GLY A 137 -6.50 19.94 23.40
C GLY A 137 -5.08 19.99 22.83
N ILE A 138 -4.95 20.11 21.50
CA ILE A 138 -3.68 20.24 20.79
C ILE A 138 -3.52 21.69 20.34
N LYS A 139 -2.41 22.32 20.74
CA LYS A 139 -2.11 23.69 20.32
C LYS A 139 -1.57 23.70 18.89
N THR A 140 -2.17 24.47 17.99
CA THR A 140 -1.69 24.69 16.63
C THR A 140 -0.42 25.54 16.59
N LEU A 141 0.33 25.41 15.48
CA LEU A 141 1.51 26.25 15.20
C LEU A 141 1.05 27.56 14.54
N ASP A 142 1.66 28.66 14.95
CA ASP A 142 1.43 29.96 14.28
C ASP A 142 2.07 29.97 12.88
N THR A 143 3.22 29.32 12.72
CA THR A 143 3.97 29.26 11.45
C THR A 143 4.95 28.07 11.44
N LEU A 144 5.30 27.64 10.24
CA LEU A 144 6.42 26.75 9.98
C LEU A 144 7.70 27.58 9.82
N VAL A 145 8.83 27.05 10.29
CA VAL A 145 10.11 27.73 10.30
C VAL A 145 11.05 27.14 9.26
N SER A 146 11.72 28.01 8.50
CA SER A 146 12.79 27.59 7.58
C SER A 146 12.36 26.48 6.61
N LYS A 147 13.01 25.31 6.67
CA LYS A 147 12.79 24.15 5.80
C LYS A 147 11.53 23.32 6.17
N GLU A 148 10.83 23.62 7.26
CA GLU A 148 9.78 22.75 7.81
C GLU A 148 8.63 22.48 6.82
N GLY A 149 8.22 23.47 6.03
CA GLY A 149 7.22 23.28 4.99
C GLY A 149 7.65 22.21 4.00
N LEU A 150 8.88 22.25 3.51
CA LEU A 150 9.42 21.23 2.61
C LEU A 150 9.60 19.90 3.36
N GLY A 151 10.14 19.91 4.58
CA GLY A 151 10.31 18.73 5.42
C GLY A 151 8.99 18.00 5.73
N MET A 152 7.85 18.69 5.70
CA MET A 152 6.55 18.08 5.89
C MET A 152 5.92 17.51 4.61
N THR A 153 6.34 17.98 3.43
CA THR A 153 5.68 17.60 2.17
C THR A 153 6.55 16.77 1.21
N ASN A 154 7.85 16.79 1.36
CA ASN A 154 8.79 16.16 0.43
C ASN A 154 9.12 14.74 0.86
N GLY A 155 8.54 13.75 0.22
CA GLY A 155 8.76 12.32 0.54
C GLY A 155 7.62 11.43 0.06
N THR A 156 7.73 10.13 0.29
CA THR A 156 6.90 9.06 -0.25
C THR A 156 5.86 8.52 0.73
N CYS A 157 5.58 9.23 1.83
CA CYS A 157 4.79 8.69 2.94
C CYS A 157 3.34 8.35 2.56
N ALA A 158 2.73 9.08 1.60
CA ALA A 158 1.36 8.78 1.20
C ALA A 158 1.29 7.51 0.35
N MET A 159 2.09 7.42 -0.72
CA MET A 159 2.12 6.21 -1.55
C MET A 159 2.55 4.97 -0.76
N THR A 160 3.50 5.12 0.16
CA THR A 160 3.98 4.01 1.00
C THR A 160 2.91 3.55 1.98
N SER A 161 2.14 4.46 2.57
CA SER A 161 1.02 4.11 3.45
C SER A 161 -0.06 3.32 2.71
N VAL A 162 -0.49 3.81 1.54
CA VAL A 162 -1.47 3.10 0.68
C VAL A 162 -0.95 1.72 0.29
N GLY A 163 0.28 1.66 -0.23
CA GLY A 163 0.86 0.43 -0.73
C GLY A 163 1.17 -0.60 0.36
N ALA A 164 1.58 -0.17 1.55
CA ALA A 164 1.82 -1.08 2.68
C ALA A 164 0.54 -1.76 3.17
N LEU A 165 -0.57 -1.03 3.27
CA LEU A 165 -1.87 -1.60 3.63
C LEU A 165 -2.39 -2.53 2.52
N ALA A 166 -2.31 -2.12 1.25
CA ALA A 166 -2.67 -2.97 0.12
C ALA A 166 -1.83 -4.25 0.04
N LEU A 167 -0.53 -4.17 0.34
CA LEU A 167 0.34 -5.34 0.44
C LEU A 167 -0.09 -6.27 1.56
N TYR A 168 -0.40 -5.74 2.74
CA TYR A 168 -0.90 -6.54 3.87
C TYR A 168 -2.17 -7.30 3.49
N ASP A 169 -3.14 -6.62 2.90
CA ASP A 169 -4.40 -7.23 2.46
C ASP A 169 -4.17 -8.29 1.39
N THR A 170 -3.25 -8.03 0.44
CA THR A 170 -2.91 -9.00 -0.61
C THR A 170 -2.21 -10.24 -0.05
N ILE A 171 -1.35 -10.09 0.96
CA ILE A 171 -0.74 -11.23 1.66
C ILE A 171 -1.81 -12.07 2.37
N CYS A 172 -2.76 -11.44 3.06
CA CYS A 172 -3.89 -12.12 3.69
C CYS A 172 -4.76 -12.83 2.64
N ALA A 173 -5.07 -12.17 1.53
CA ALA A 173 -5.81 -12.75 0.42
C ALA A 173 -5.09 -13.95 -0.21
N ALA A 174 -3.76 -13.90 -0.36
CA ALA A 174 -2.96 -15.00 -0.88
C ALA A 174 -2.97 -16.22 0.07
N GLN A 175 -2.96 -15.98 1.40
CA GLN A 175 -3.09 -17.06 2.39
C GLN A 175 -4.48 -17.70 2.33
N LEU A 176 -5.52 -16.89 2.31
CA LEU A 176 -6.91 -17.35 2.17
C LEU A 176 -7.13 -18.05 0.82
N GLY A 177 -6.45 -17.59 -0.22
CA GLY A 177 -6.48 -18.18 -1.55
C GLY A 177 -6.09 -19.66 -1.59
N ASP A 178 -5.09 -20.08 -0.80
CA ASP A 178 -4.72 -21.50 -0.69
C ASP A 178 -5.83 -22.32 -0.03
N VAL A 179 -6.48 -21.77 1.00
CA VAL A 179 -7.62 -22.44 1.68
C VAL A 179 -8.81 -22.58 0.73
N ILE A 180 -9.19 -21.51 0.04
CA ILE A 180 -10.30 -21.52 -0.92
C ILE A 180 -9.99 -22.47 -2.09
N ALA A 181 -8.73 -22.49 -2.56
CA ALA A 181 -8.30 -23.41 -3.60
C ALA A 181 -8.39 -24.88 -3.16
N SER A 182 -8.08 -25.20 -1.89
CA SER A 182 -8.22 -26.56 -1.37
C SER A 182 -9.68 -26.99 -1.28
N MET A 183 -10.60 -26.11 -0.88
CA MET A 183 -12.03 -26.37 -0.89
C MET A 183 -12.56 -26.68 -2.31
N SER A 184 -12.16 -25.83 -3.28
CA SER A 184 -12.50 -26.04 -4.69
C SER A 184 -11.90 -27.34 -5.23
N PHE A 185 -10.69 -27.68 -4.82
CA PHE A 185 -9.99 -28.90 -5.20
C PHE A 185 -10.71 -30.15 -4.70
N GLU A 186 -11.17 -30.14 -3.44
CA GLU A 186 -12.01 -31.23 -2.88
C GLU A 186 -13.34 -31.35 -3.60
N GLY A 187 -14.06 -30.22 -3.77
CA GLY A 187 -15.36 -30.21 -4.47
C GLY A 187 -15.29 -30.74 -5.92
N LEU A 188 -14.15 -30.54 -6.57
CA LEU A 188 -13.86 -31.02 -7.92
C LEU A 188 -13.13 -32.38 -7.95
N THR A 189 -13.04 -33.05 -6.81
CA THR A 189 -12.40 -34.37 -6.66
C THR A 189 -10.97 -34.47 -7.21
N GLY A 190 -10.13 -33.47 -6.93
CA GLY A 190 -8.79 -33.28 -7.49
C GLY A 190 -7.79 -34.42 -7.22
N LEU A 191 -6.76 -34.53 -8.06
CA LEU A 191 -5.72 -35.55 -7.97
C LEU A 191 -4.52 -35.03 -7.15
N ARG A 192 -4.35 -35.48 -5.91
CA ARG A 192 -3.30 -35.04 -4.95
C ARG A 192 -1.85 -35.18 -5.45
N ASN A 193 -1.61 -36.07 -6.43
CA ASN A 193 -0.28 -36.30 -6.98
C ASN A 193 0.36 -35.04 -7.59
N ALA A 194 -0.43 -34.06 -8.00
CA ALA A 194 0.04 -32.75 -8.46
C ALA A 194 0.83 -31.97 -7.38
N PHE A 195 0.66 -32.32 -6.11
CA PHE A 195 1.32 -31.66 -4.97
C PHE A 195 2.50 -32.47 -4.39
N ASP A 196 2.95 -33.54 -5.07
CA ASP A 196 4.10 -34.31 -4.66
C ASP A 196 5.35 -33.42 -4.51
N PRO A 197 6.06 -33.43 -3.36
CA PRO A 197 7.17 -32.52 -3.10
C PRO A 197 8.31 -32.64 -4.14
N ARG A 198 8.51 -33.83 -4.71
CA ARG A 198 9.57 -34.07 -5.71
C ARG A 198 9.40 -33.22 -6.95
N ILE A 199 8.14 -33.00 -7.40
CA ILE A 199 7.83 -32.18 -8.57
C ILE A 199 8.31 -30.73 -8.35
N HIS A 200 8.08 -30.21 -7.16
CA HIS A 200 8.35 -28.81 -6.81
C HIS A 200 9.82 -28.58 -6.47
N GLN A 201 10.48 -29.56 -5.84
CA GLN A 201 11.90 -29.53 -5.50
C GLN A 201 12.79 -29.45 -6.75
N VAL A 202 12.51 -30.26 -7.79
CA VAL A 202 13.31 -30.26 -9.02
C VAL A 202 13.17 -28.97 -9.82
N ARG A 203 12.11 -28.19 -9.60
CA ARG A 203 11.91 -26.87 -10.22
C ARG A 203 12.54 -25.74 -9.38
N GLY A 204 12.53 -25.84 -8.06
CA GLY A 204 13.27 -24.99 -7.14
C GLY A 204 12.63 -23.63 -6.80
N GLN A 205 11.42 -23.30 -7.29
CA GLN A 205 10.74 -22.04 -6.97
C GLN A 205 10.19 -22.08 -5.53
N LYS A 206 10.56 -21.10 -4.70
CA LYS A 206 10.26 -21.09 -3.25
C LYS A 206 8.76 -21.03 -2.97
N GLY A 207 8.05 -20.06 -3.57
CA GLY A 207 6.61 -19.93 -3.40
C GLY A 207 5.85 -21.16 -3.86
N GLN A 208 6.26 -21.78 -4.98
CA GLN A 208 5.66 -23.02 -5.48
C GLN A 208 5.81 -24.17 -4.47
N MET A 209 6.98 -24.34 -3.87
CA MET A 209 7.22 -25.36 -2.84
C MET A 209 6.37 -25.12 -1.60
N LEU A 210 6.24 -23.84 -1.18
CA LEU A 210 5.42 -23.44 -0.03
C LEU A 210 3.94 -23.76 -0.27
N VAL A 211 3.39 -23.34 -1.41
CA VAL A 211 1.96 -23.59 -1.73
C VAL A 211 1.68 -25.08 -1.87
N ALA A 212 2.56 -25.86 -2.49
CA ALA A 212 2.41 -27.31 -2.56
C ALA A 212 2.40 -27.97 -1.17
N ALA A 213 3.21 -27.46 -0.25
CA ALA A 213 3.20 -27.94 1.15
C ALA A 213 1.91 -27.56 1.87
N ASN A 214 1.39 -26.33 1.64
CA ASN A 214 0.10 -25.89 2.19
C ASN A 214 -1.04 -26.78 1.67
N MET A 215 -1.10 -27.01 0.35
CA MET A 215 -2.13 -27.88 -0.25
C MET A 215 -2.10 -29.30 0.33
N ARG A 216 -0.91 -29.90 0.53
CA ARG A 216 -0.82 -31.21 1.17
C ARG A 216 -1.38 -31.22 2.60
N LYS A 217 -1.09 -30.18 3.39
CA LYS A 217 -1.61 -30.05 4.77
C LYS A 217 -3.12 -29.84 4.79
N LEU A 218 -3.64 -28.95 3.92
CA LEU A 218 -5.06 -28.63 3.85
C LEU A 218 -5.91 -29.82 3.40
N LEU A 219 -5.36 -30.67 2.54
CA LEU A 219 -6.04 -31.83 1.97
C LEU A 219 -5.76 -33.16 2.71
N ASP A 220 -4.98 -33.10 3.81
CA ASP A 220 -4.70 -34.28 4.63
C ASP A 220 -5.98 -34.78 5.31
N GLY A 221 -6.22 -36.09 5.28
CA GLY A 221 -7.44 -36.71 5.83
C GLY A 221 -8.74 -36.40 5.08
N SER A 222 -8.70 -35.87 3.87
CA SER A 222 -9.92 -35.62 3.07
C SER A 222 -10.58 -36.91 2.62
N GLU A 223 -11.70 -37.27 3.26
CA GLU A 223 -12.51 -38.46 2.90
C GLU A 223 -13.09 -38.35 1.50
N ILE A 224 -13.40 -37.12 1.03
CA ILE A 224 -13.90 -36.88 -0.32
C ILE A 224 -12.87 -37.34 -1.35
N LEU A 225 -11.61 -36.93 -1.17
CA LEU A 225 -10.54 -37.29 -2.10
C LEU A 225 -10.10 -38.75 -2.00
N ASP A 226 -10.30 -39.39 -0.85
CA ASP A 226 -9.94 -40.81 -0.64
C ASP A 226 -10.99 -41.75 -1.26
N ASN A 227 -12.26 -41.36 -1.25
CA ASN A 227 -13.38 -42.19 -1.69
C ASN A 227 -13.89 -41.89 -3.11
N CYS A 228 -13.43 -40.82 -3.76
CA CYS A 228 -13.89 -40.50 -5.11
C CYS A 228 -13.26 -41.40 -6.18
N GLN A 229 -14.03 -41.71 -7.26
CA GLN A 229 -13.51 -42.37 -8.46
C GLN A 229 -12.53 -41.43 -9.20
N LYS A 230 -11.38 -41.95 -9.61
CA LYS A 230 -10.32 -41.23 -10.30
C LYS A 230 -10.00 -41.91 -11.61
N ASP A 231 -10.86 -41.70 -12.59
CA ASP A 231 -10.78 -42.30 -13.95
C ASP A 231 -9.98 -41.42 -14.93
N ARG A 232 -9.40 -40.30 -14.46
CA ARG A 232 -8.60 -39.38 -15.25
C ARG A 232 -7.13 -39.39 -14.87
N VAL A 233 -6.26 -39.13 -15.86
CA VAL A 233 -4.79 -39.10 -15.65
C VAL A 233 -4.34 -37.81 -14.98
N GLN A 234 -4.99 -36.70 -15.23
CA GLN A 234 -4.61 -35.38 -14.73
C GLN A 234 -5.81 -34.44 -14.61
N ASP A 235 -5.69 -33.44 -13.73
CA ASP A 235 -6.65 -32.35 -13.60
C ASP A 235 -6.40 -31.22 -14.60
N ALA A 236 -7.37 -30.34 -14.72
CA ALA A 236 -7.21 -29.06 -15.41
C ALA A 236 -6.17 -28.18 -14.70
N TYR A 237 -5.63 -27.21 -15.44
CA TYR A 237 -4.59 -26.30 -14.93
C TYR A 237 -5.04 -25.51 -13.68
N ALA A 238 -6.29 -25.07 -13.64
CA ALA A 238 -6.83 -24.35 -12.48
C ALA A 238 -6.71 -25.12 -11.15
N LEU A 239 -6.59 -26.46 -11.21
CA LEU A 239 -6.40 -27.32 -10.05
C LEU A 239 -4.94 -27.79 -9.89
N ARG A 240 -4.37 -28.44 -10.90
CA ARG A 240 -3.03 -29.04 -10.77
C ARG A 240 -1.91 -28.02 -10.74
N CYS A 241 -2.14 -26.80 -11.26
CA CYS A 241 -1.15 -25.72 -11.26
C CYS A 241 -1.33 -24.71 -10.13
N ILE A 242 -2.16 -24.99 -9.11
CA ILE A 242 -2.28 -24.14 -7.91
C ILE A 242 -0.90 -23.76 -7.34
N PRO A 243 0.06 -24.70 -7.14
CA PRO A 243 1.38 -24.35 -6.62
C PRO A 243 2.16 -23.39 -7.50
N GLN A 244 2.05 -23.53 -8.81
CA GLN A 244 2.77 -22.68 -9.77
C GLN A 244 2.18 -21.27 -9.83
N LEU A 245 0.85 -21.15 -9.84
CA LEU A 245 0.13 -19.87 -9.91
C LEU A 245 0.25 -19.10 -8.60
N HIS A 246 -0.23 -19.66 -7.50
CA HIS A 246 -0.17 -19.01 -6.21
C HIS A 246 1.27 -18.81 -5.72
N GLY A 247 2.18 -19.75 -6.04
CA GLY A 247 3.58 -19.66 -5.67
C GLY A 247 4.29 -18.50 -6.33
N ALA A 248 4.06 -18.28 -7.63
CA ALA A 248 4.62 -17.13 -8.34
C ALA A 248 4.14 -15.79 -7.74
N CYS A 249 2.83 -15.71 -7.40
CA CYS A 249 2.30 -14.54 -6.71
C CYS A 249 2.98 -14.33 -5.35
N ARG A 250 3.20 -15.39 -4.56
CA ARG A 250 3.89 -15.28 -3.26
C ARG A 250 5.34 -14.82 -3.39
N ASP A 251 6.08 -15.30 -4.39
CA ASP A 251 7.45 -14.84 -4.66
C ASP A 251 7.45 -13.35 -5.05
N ALA A 252 6.44 -12.88 -5.79
CA ALA A 252 6.24 -11.46 -6.09
C ALA A 252 5.92 -10.65 -4.84
N LEU A 253 5.02 -11.13 -3.97
CA LEU A 253 4.68 -10.48 -2.69
C LEU A 253 5.89 -10.37 -1.76
N ASP A 254 6.76 -11.38 -1.71
CA ASP A 254 7.99 -11.34 -0.90
C ASP A 254 8.96 -10.26 -1.40
N TYR A 255 9.09 -10.09 -2.72
CA TYR A 255 9.86 -8.99 -3.30
C TYR A 255 9.28 -7.62 -2.93
N VAL A 256 7.97 -7.43 -3.09
CA VAL A 256 7.30 -6.16 -2.75
C VAL A 256 7.44 -5.86 -1.26
N ARG A 257 7.25 -6.88 -0.41
CA ARG A 257 7.41 -6.75 1.05
C ARG A 257 8.80 -6.25 1.43
N GLU A 258 9.86 -6.82 0.86
CA GLU A 258 11.24 -6.37 1.10
C GLU A 258 11.41 -4.89 0.80
N LYS A 259 10.86 -4.40 -0.33
CA LYS A 259 10.98 -2.98 -0.72
C LYS A 259 10.18 -2.06 0.18
N VAL A 260 8.96 -2.48 0.54
CA VAL A 260 8.10 -1.72 1.45
C VAL A 260 8.73 -1.63 2.84
N GLU A 261 9.25 -2.72 3.40
CA GLU A 261 9.90 -2.74 4.72
C GLU A 261 11.11 -1.78 4.80
N ILE A 262 11.87 -1.65 3.71
CA ILE A 262 12.95 -0.66 3.60
C ILE A 262 12.37 0.76 3.61
N GLU A 263 11.36 1.03 2.78
CA GLU A 263 10.78 2.37 2.61
C GLU A 263 10.05 2.85 3.87
N LEU A 264 9.40 1.95 4.62
CA LEU A 264 8.77 2.27 5.91
C LEU A 264 9.76 2.88 6.92
N ASN A 265 11.06 2.60 6.78
CA ASN A 265 12.13 3.06 7.67
C ASN A 265 13.08 4.08 7.00
N ALA A 266 12.79 4.47 5.76
CA ALA A 266 13.65 5.37 5.00
C ALA A 266 13.45 6.84 5.39
N VAL A 267 14.51 7.64 5.26
CA VAL A 267 14.42 9.11 5.30
C VAL A 267 14.17 9.62 3.89
N THR A 268 12.90 9.84 3.58
CA THR A 268 12.42 10.29 2.26
C THR A 268 12.23 11.79 2.23
N ASP A 269 13.32 12.55 2.22
CA ASP A 269 13.34 14.02 2.26
C ASP A 269 14.51 14.59 1.43
N ASN A 270 14.53 15.92 1.24
CA ASN A 270 15.58 16.64 0.55
C ASN A 270 15.51 18.16 0.84
N PRO A 271 16.65 18.86 1.04
CA PRO A 271 17.99 18.32 1.26
C PRO A 271 18.12 17.61 2.60
N LEU A 272 19.13 16.74 2.72
CA LEU A 272 19.50 16.11 3.98
C LEU A 272 20.67 16.83 4.64
N MET A 273 20.66 16.89 5.98
CA MET A 273 21.63 17.60 6.80
C MET A 273 22.40 16.62 7.68
N PHE A 274 23.68 16.45 7.42
CA PHE A 274 24.57 15.57 8.17
C PHE A 274 25.41 16.44 9.11
N LEU A 275 25.02 16.48 10.38
CA LEU A 275 25.61 17.42 11.35
C LEU A 275 27.05 17.08 11.71
N ASP A 276 27.39 15.80 11.74
CA ASP A 276 28.75 15.34 12.07
C ASP A 276 29.80 15.81 11.04
N ASP A 277 29.38 15.87 9.77
CA ASP A 277 30.21 16.32 8.64
C ASP A 277 29.96 17.79 8.28
N GLU A 278 29.10 18.50 9.02
CA GLU A 278 28.62 19.85 8.68
C GLU A 278 28.12 19.96 7.21
N ALA A 279 27.56 18.86 6.65
CA ALA A 279 27.19 18.76 5.26
C ALA A 279 25.67 18.92 5.04
N VAL A 280 25.31 19.65 3.98
CA VAL A 280 23.93 19.73 3.47
C VAL A 280 23.93 19.23 2.03
N ILE A 281 23.30 18.08 1.82
CA ILE A 281 23.37 17.39 0.54
C ILE A 281 21.98 17.36 -0.10
N SER A 282 21.92 17.83 -1.34
CA SER A 282 20.73 17.74 -2.17
C SER A 282 20.78 16.47 -3.02
N GLY A 283 19.76 15.63 -2.88
CA GLY A 283 19.59 14.37 -3.60
C GLY A 283 18.15 14.17 -4.04
N GLY A 284 17.78 12.93 -4.31
CA GLY A 284 16.47 12.53 -4.82
C GLY A 284 15.68 11.58 -3.91
N ASN A 285 15.93 11.54 -2.61
CA ASN A 285 15.29 10.60 -1.69
C ASN A 285 13.77 10.78 -1.54
N PHE A 286 13.22 11.80 -2.14
CA PHE A 286 11.77 12.02 -2.23
C PHE A 286 11.13 11.28 -3.41
N HIS A 287 11.89 10.73 -4.35
CA HIS A 287 11.35 10.18 -5.59
C HIS A 287 10.60 8.87 -5.35
N GLY A 288 9.37 8.77 -5.85
CA GLY A 288 8.48 7.62 -5.61
C GLY A 288 8.78 6.37 -6.44
N GLU A 289 9.70 6.43 -7.44
CA GLU A 289 9.99 5.31 -8.34
C GLU A 289 10.36 3.99 -7.61
N PRO A 290 11.12 4.00 -6.50
CA PRO A 290 11.41 2.78 -5.75
C PRO A 290 10.15 2.06 -5.24
N MET A 291 9.02 2.77 -5.09
CA MET A 291 7.72 2.20 -4.70
C MET A 291 6.78 1.99 -5.89
N ALA A 292 6.88 2.79 -6.94
CA ALA A 292 6.01 2.69 -8.11
C ALA A 292 6.10 1.30 -8.76
N LEU A 293 7.30 0.85 -9.09
CA LEU A 293 7.54 -0.47 -9.71
C LEU A 293 7.06 -1.64 -8.82
N PRO A 294 7.40 -1.70 -7.52
CA PRO A 294 6.87 -2.74 -6.64
C PRO A 294 5.34 -2.73 -6.53
N PHE A 295 4.69 -1.56 -6.50
CA PHE A 295 3.24 -1.50 -6.38
C PHE A 295 2.51 -1.88 -7.67
N ASP A 296 3.04 -1.55 -8.84
CA ASP A 296 2.53 -2.08 -10.11
C ASP A 296 2.68 -3.61 -10.15
N PHE A 297 3.81 -4.13 -9.70
CA PHE A 297 4.03 -5.57 -9.61
C PHE A 297 3.10 -6.26 -8.59
N LEU A 298 2.78 -5.59 -7.49
CA LEU A 298 1.75 -6.03 -6.53
C LEU A 298 0.38 -6.18 -7.20
N GLY A 299 -0.02 -5.19 -8.00
CA GLY A 299 -1.28 -5.21 -8.75
C GLY A 299 -1.37 -6.40 -9.71
N ILE A 300 -0.28 -6.68 -10.44
CA ILE A 300 -0.18 -7.84 -11.33
C ILE A 300 -0.36 -9.15 -10.53
N ALA A 301 0.38 -9.31 -9.42
CA ALA A 301 0.30 -10.52 -8.60
C ALA A 301 -1.10 -10.73 -7.98
N ALA A 302 -1.76 -9.67 -7.52
CA ALA A 302 -3.12 -9.72 -6.99
C ALA A 302 -4.14 -10.13 -8.07
N SER A 303 -3.98 -9.61 -9.28
CA SER A 303 -4.85 -9.94 -10.43
C SER A 303 -4.76 -11.42 -10.81
N GLU A 304 -3.56 -12.00 -10.80
CA GLU A 304 -3.36 -13.43 -11.10
C GLU A 304 -4.04 -14.35 -10.06
N LEU A 305 -4.03 -13.98 -8.77
CA LEU A 305 -4.76 -14.72 -7.74
C LEU A 305 -6.28 -14.68 -7.98
N ALA A 306 -6.79 -13.53 -8.37
CA ALA A 306 -8.21 -13.35 -8.69
C ALA A 306 -8.62 -14.16 -9.94
N ASP A 307 -7.81 -14.12 -11.00
CA ASP A 307 -8.02 -14.89 -12.23
C ASP A 307 -8.06 -16.41 -11.95
N ALA A 308 -7.09 -16.90 -11.18
CA ALA A 308 -7.06 -18.31 -10.80
C ALA A 308 -8.30 -18.73 -9.99
N SER A 309 -8.83 -17.87 -9.16
CA SER A 309 -10.06 -18.10 -8.38
C SER A 309 -11.29 -18.13 -9.27
N GLU A 310 -11.41 -17.20 -10.22
CA GLU A 310 -12.49 -17.15 -11.19
C GLU A 310 -12.49 -18.41 -12.07
N ARG A 311 -11.33 -18.86 -12.55
CA ARG A 311 -11.24 -20.10 -13.36
C ARG A 311 -11.70 -21.35 -12.61
N ARG A 312 -11.49 -21.42 -11.29
CA ARG A 312 -12.02 -22.49 -10.46
C ARG A 312 -13.54 -22.36 -10.25
N THR A 313 -14.03 -21.14 -10.08
CA THR A 313 -15.48 -20.87 -9.98
C THR A 313 -16.22 -21.31 -11.26
N GLU A 314 -15.72 -20.89 -12.43
CA GLU A 314 -16.29 -21.32 -13.71
C GLU A 314 -16.35 -22.86 -13.81
N ARG A 315 -15.26 -23.52 -13.43
CA ARG A 315 -15.18 -24.97 -13.48
C ARG A 315 -16.18 -25.66 -12.57
N MET A 316 -16.46 -25.13 -11.39
CA MET A 316 -17.45 -25.69 -10.46
C MET A 316 -18.89 -25.53 -10.95
N VAL A 317 -19.22 -24.42 -11.58
CA VAL A 317 -20.58 -24.10 -12.01
C VAL A 317 -20.94 -24.72 -13.38
N ASN A 318 -19.93 -25.15 -14.13
CA ASN A 318 -20.10 -25.72 -15.49
C ASN A 318 -20.17 -27.27 -15.40
N PRO A 319 -21.32 -27.88 -15.65
CA PRO A 319 -21.50 -29.35 -15.51
C PRO A 319 -20.60 -30.17 -16.44
N ALA A 320 -20.17 -29.62 -17.57
CA ALA A 320 -19.23 -30.29 -18.47
C ALA A 320 -17.80 -30.38 -17.91
N LEU A 321 -17.45 -29.56 -16.91
CA LEU A 321 -16.09 -29.42 -16.39
C LEU A 321 -15.98 -29.78 -14.90
N SER A 322 -17.08 -29.94 -14.19
CA SER A 322 -17.13 -30.00 -12.72
C SER A 322 -16.94 -31.40 -12.14
N ASN A 323 -16.67 -32.43 -12.95
CA ASN A 323 -16.52 -33.82 -12.51
C ASN A 323 -17.77 -34.37 -11.78
N GLY A 324 -18.99 -33.99 -12.23
CA GLY A 324 -20.25 -34.52 -11.73
C GLY A 324 -21.04 -33.61 -10.79
N LEU A 325 -20.59 -32.37 -10.54
CA LEU A 325 -21.44 -31.39 -9.85
C LEU A 325 -22.61 -30.95 -10.73
N THR A 326 -23.71 -30.58 -10.08
CA THR A 326 -24.89 -30.07 -10.79
C THR A 326 -24.62 -28.70 -11.42
N ALA A 327 -25.30 -28.40 -12.53
CA ALA A 327 -25.20 -27.09 -13.19
C ALA A 327 -25.46 -25.96 -12.19
N PHE A 328 -24.58 -24.97 -12.18
CA PHE A 328 -24.63 -23.82 -11.28
C PHE A 328 -24.73 -24.17 -9.76
N LEU A 329 -24.36 -25.39 -9.38
CA LEU A 329 -24.41 -25.91 -8.01
C LEU A 329 -25.82 -25.87 -7.40
N THR A 330 -26.86 -26.08 -8.21
CA THR A 330 -28.24 -26.13 -7.73
C THR A 330 -28.85 -27.53 -7.92
N THR A 331 -29.69 -27.96 -6.99
CA THR A 331 -30.43 -29.24 -7.05
C THR A 331 -31.77 -29.11 -7.76
N GLN A 332 -32.30 -27.89 -7.99
CA GLN A 332 -33.57 -27.61 -8.64
C GLN A 332 -33.35 -26.72 -9.88
N ALA A 333 -32.61 -27.25 -10.85
CA ALA A 333 -32.33 -26.54 -12.09
C ALA A 333 -33.62 -26.12 -12.80
N GLY A 334 -33.67 -24.92 -13.31
CA GLY A 334 -34.84 -24.33 -13.96
C GLY A 334 -35.71 -23.50 -13.02
N VAL A 335 -35.91 -23.94 -11.77
CA VAL A 335 -36.57 -23.14 -10.73
C VAL A 335 -35.54 -22.21 -10.07
N ASN A 336 -34.32 -22.71 -9.87
CA ASN A 336 -33.18 -21.95 -9.27
C ASN A 336 -32.04 -21.84 -10.29
N SER A 337 -31.41 -20.67 -10.32
CA SER A 337 -30.21 -20.39 -11.14
C SER A 337 -28.90 -20.62 -10.38
N GLY A 338 -28.93 -20.91 -9.06
CA GLY A 338 -27.78 -21.18 -8.22
C GLY A 338 -26.67 -20.09 -8.34
N PHE A 339 -25.45 -20.51 -8.60
CA PHE A 339 -24.26 -19.65 -8.68
C PHE A 339 -23.99 -19.09 -10.10
N MET A 340 -24.97 -19.11 -11.03
CA MET A 340 -24.75 -18.59 -12.38
C MET A 340 -24.18 -17.18 -12.42
N ILE A 341 -24.81 -16.25 -11.70
CA ILE A 341 -24.39 -14.83 -11.71
C ILE A 341 -23.12 -14.57 -10.86
N VAL A 342 -22.80 -15.42 -9.92
CA VAL A 342 -21.53 -15.36 -9.17
C VAL A 342 -20.34 -15.47 -10.12
N GLN A 343 -20.41 -16.41 -11.09
CA GLN A 343 -19.37 -16.54 -12.11
C GLN A 343 -19.30 -15.30 -13.02
N TYR A 344 -20.43 -14.73 -13.42
CA TYR A 344 -20.47 -13.51 -14.24
C TYR A 344 -19.83 -12.32 -13.49
N ALA A 345 -20.15 -12.15 -12.22
CA ALA A 345 -19.57 -11.11 -11.40
C ALA A 345 -18.03 -11.28 -11.27
N ALA A 346 -17.57 -12.51 -11.02
CA ALA A 346 -16.15 -12.81 -10.94
C ALA A 346 -15.43 -12.54 -12.26
N ALA A 347 -16.00 -12.95 -13.39
CA ALA A 347 -15.45 -12.70 -14.73
C ALA A 347 -15.40 -11.21 -15.08
N SER A 348 -16.40 -10.42 -14.65
CA SER A 348 -16.41 -8.96 -14.82
C SER A 348 -15.24 -8.32 -14.06
N MET A 349 -15.06 -8.68 -12.77
CA MET A 349 -13.95 -8.15 -11.95
C MET A 349 -12.58 -8.51 -12.53
N VAL A 350 -12.38 -9.74 -12.98
CA VAL A 350 -11.14 -10.17 -13.65
C VAL A 350 -10.90 -9.40 -14.95
N SER A 351 -11.96 -9.10 -15.72
CA SER A 351 -11.85 -8.28 -16.92
C SER A 351 -11.45 -6.83 -16.61
N GLU A 352 -11.92 -6.28 -15.48
CA GLU A 352 -11.56 -4.94 -15.02
C GLU A 352 -10.08 -4.86 -14.57
N ASN A 353 -9.54 -5.94 -14.01
CA ASN A 353 -8.14 -6.02 -13.56
C ASN A 353 -7.12 -6.00 -14.72
N LYS A 354 -7.53 -6.23 -15.96
CA LYS A 354 -6.67 -6.20 -17.16
C LYS A 354 -6.46 -4.79 -17.69
#